data_b4dfa5d7547733b76e286c40be5643f3
#
_entry.id   b4dfa5d7547733b76e286c40be5643f3
#
_cell.length_a   1.000
_cell.length_b   1.000
_cell.length_c   1.000
_cell.angle_alpha   90.00
_cell.angle_beta   90.00
_cell.angle_gamma   90.00
#
_symmetry.space_group_name_H-M   'P 1'
#
loop_
_entity.id
_entity.type
_entity.pdbx_description
1 polymer ?
#
loop_
_entity_poly.entity_id
_entity_poly.type
_entity_poly.pdbx_seq_one_letter_code
_entity_poly.pdbx_strand_id
1 'polypeptide(L)'
;MIGGPEVATIADLKGKTVAYSSGTSSEDILKNTLASAGMTMDDITAMDMDASAIVTAMISGGVDACATWSPNTLAILEQMEGTTKLSDNMTFADTTISLASWIATPKYLEENRDVAVRFVRALFKAMDYAADGNYEEIAQLVADQTKTDYDSVYSQRGDANWLTGKAVAEGVADGTVEGYYTLQQQNLLDSGAITQEEVCPVSDYVDLALMTEAGNY
;
A
#
# COMPACT_ATOMS: atom_id res chain seq x y z
N MET A 1 5.17 -5.66 -8.01
CA MET A 1 6.35 -6.07 -8.82
C MET A 1 5.98 -6.27 -10.27
N ILE A 2 6.73 -5.68 -11.16
CA ILE A 2 6.58 -5.84 -12.62
C ILE A 2 7.89 -6.38 -13.17
N GLY A 3 7.82 -7.48 -13.92
CA GLY A 3 8.93 -8.01 -14.73
C GLY A 3 8.86 -7.47 -16.15
N GLY A 4 10.01 -7.16 -16.75
CA GLY A 4 10.15 -6.87 -18.17
C GLY A 4 10.01 -8.14 -19.04
N PRO A 5 10.18 -8.02 -20.37
CA PRO A 5 9.94 -9.11 -21.31
C PRO A 5 10.75 -10.41 -21.05
N GLU A 6 11.90 -10.29 -20.39
CA GLU A 6 12.75 -11.45 -20.05
C GLU A 6 12.55 -11.95 -18.61
N VAL A 7 11.57 -11.41 -17.86
CA VAL A 7 11.29 -11.74 -16.47
C VAL A 7 9.81 -12.12 -16.33
N ALA A 8 9.51 -13.37 -16.69
CA ALA A 8 8.14 -13.87 -16.67
C ALA A 8 7.73 -14.48 -15.32
N THR A 9 8.69 -14.88 -14.50
CA THR A 9 8.46 -15.50 -13.19
C THR A 9 9.35 -14.82 -12.12
N ILE A 10 9.00 -15.02 -10.84
CA ILE A 10 9.82 -14.51 -9.73
C ILE A 10 11.24 -15.12 -9.76
N ALA A 11 11.39 -16.37 -10.16
CA ALA A 11 12.68 -17.03 -10.24
C ALA A 11 13.62 -16.38 -11.28
N ASP A 12 13.07 -15.76 -12.33
CA ASP A 12 13.85 -15.08 -13.38
C ASP A 12 14.49 -13.78 -12.88
N LEU A 13 14.11 -13.28 -11.69
CA LEU A 13 14.74 -12.10 -11.06
C LEU A 13 16.19 -12.34 -10.68
N LYS A 14 16.63 -13.60 -10.53
CA LYS A 14 18.00 -13.91 -10.10
C LYS A 14 19.03 -13.35 -11.07
N GLY A 15 19.94 -12.52 -10.56
CA GLY A 15 20.98 -11.85 -11.32
C GLY A 15 20.51 -10.66 -12.17
N LYS A 16 19.23 -10.30 -12.10
CA LYS A 16 18.64 -9.19 -12.86
C LYS A 16 18.81 -7.86 -12.13
N THR A 17 18.72 -6.78 -12.90
CA THR A 17 18.71 -5.41 -12.38
C THR A 17 17.29 -5.01 -12.04
N VAL A 18 17.02 -4.71 -10.76
CA VAL A 18 15.67 -4.42 -10.25
C VAL A 18 15.62 -3.04 -9.61
N ALA A 19 14.80 -2.16 -10.16
CA ALA A 19 14.55 -0.83 -9.61
C ALA A 19 13.52 -0.86 -8.48
N TYR A 20 13.77 -0.07 -7.44
CA TYR A 20 12.85 0.11 -6.32
C TYR A 20 13.07 1.48 -5.67
N SER A 21 12.22 1.87 -4.73
CA SER A 21 12.37 3.09 -3.94
C SER A 21 12.53 2.72 -2.47
N SER A 22 13.70 2.96 -1.92
CA SER A 22 14.05 2.59 -0.54
C SER A 22 13.20 3.32 0.50
N GLY A 23 12.95 2.67 1.65
CA GLY A 23 12.14 3.21 2.73
C GLY A 23 10.64 3.34 2.40
N THR A 24 10.16 2.66 1.36
CA THR A 24 8.75 2.68 0.94
C THR A 24 8.19 1.27 0.77
N SER A 25 6.87 1.14 0.56
CA SER A 25 6.23 -0.13 0.22
C SER A 25 6.79 -0.81 -1.04
N SER A 26 7.52 -0.08 -1.88
CA SER A 26 8.26 -0.63 -3.01
C SER A 26 9.38 -1.57 -2.56
N GLU A 27 10.11 -1.20 -1.53
CA GLU A 27 11.15 -2.06 -0.94
C GLU A 27 10.53 -3.30 -0.28
N ASP A 28 9.43 -3.12 0.46
CA ASP A 28 8.76 -4.22 1.15
C ASP A 28 8.25 -5.26 0.16
N ILE A 29 7.57 -4.83 -0.91
CA ILE A 29 7.06 -5.77 -1.93
C ILE A 29 8.20 -6.47 -2.67
N LEU A 30 9.34 -5.80 -2.89
CA LEU A 30 10.52 -6.43 -3.48
C LEU A 30 11.09 -7.52 -2.58
N LYS A 31 11.32 -7.20 -1.30
CA LYS A 31 11.84 -8.16 -0.32
C LYS A 31 10.91 -9.37 -0.17
N ASN A 32 9.61 -9.15 -0.05
CA ASN A 32 8.62 -10.22 0.08
C ASN A 32 8.57 -11.10 -1.18
N THR A 33 8.66 -10.49 -2.37
CA THR A 33 8.69 -11.21 -3.63
C THR A 33 9.93 -12.10 -3.73
N LEU A 34 11.10 -11.58 -3.42
CA LEU A 34 12.35 -12.35 -3.42
C LEU A 34 12.30 -13.50 -2.40
N ALA A 35 11.86 -13.20 -1.16
CA ALA A 35 11.76 -14.19 -0.10
C ALA A 35 10.82 -15.35 -0.45
N SER A 36 9.73 -15.10 -1.19
CA SER A 36 8.79 -16.13 -1.64
C SER A 36 9.43 -17.18 -2.57
N ALA A 37 10.52 -16.82 -3.22
CA ALA A 37 11.32 -17.72 -4.07
C ALA A 37 12.65 -18.15 -3.41
N GLY A 38 12.83 -17.90 -2.10
CA GLY A 38 14.05 -18.22 -1.37
C GLY A 38 15.25 -17.35 -1.76
N MET A 39 15.00 -16.17 -2.33
CA MET A 39 16.02 -15.19 -2.72
C MET A 39 16.09 -14.02 -1.71
N THR A 40 17.18 -13.27 -1.80
CA THR A 40 17.41 -12.05 -1.03
C THR A 40 17.83 -10.91 -1.96
N MET A 41 18.04 -9.72 -1.42
CA MET A 41 18.55 -8.57 -2.18
C MET A 41 19.93 -8.83 -2.79
N ASP A 42 20.71 -9.77 -2.23
CA ASP A 42 22.05 -10.15 -2.76
C ASP A 42 21.97 -11.00 -4.04
N ASP A 43 20.81 -11.58 -4.35
CA ASP A 43 20.57 -12.37 -5.57
C ASP A 43 20.25 -11.52 -6.80
N ILE A 44 20.11 -10.20 -6.64
CA ILE A 44 19.79 -9.24 -7.70
C ILE A 44 20.77 -8.06 -7.72
N THR A 45 20.74 -7.28 -8.79
CA THR A 45 21.36 -5.93 -8.79
C THR A 45 20.29 -4.91 -8.45
N ALA A 46 20.18 -4.57 -7.16
CA ALA A 46 19.16 -3.65 -6.66
C ALA A 46 19.54 -2.19 -7.00
N MET A 47 18.62 -1.44 -7.61
CA MET A 47 18.81 -0.03 -7.96
C MET A 47 17.76 0.82 -7.24
N ASP A 48 18.23 1.55 -6.22
CA ASP A 48 17.40 2.53 -5.52
C ASP A 48 17.23 3.81 -6.36
N MET A 49 15.99 4.24 -6.58
CA MET A 49 15.68 5.47 -7.30
C MET A 49 14.29 6.00 -6.96
N ASP A 50 14.07 7.28 -7.30
CA ASP A 50 12.74 7.88 -7.13
C ASP A 50 11.67 7.17 -7.97
N ALA A 51 10.44 7.10 -7.45
CA ALA A 51 9.33 6.40 -8.09
C ALA A 51 9.04 6.86 -9.53
N SER A 52 9.24 8.16 -9.82
CA SER A 52 9.09 8.70 -11.18
C SER A 52 10.21 8.24 -12.14
N ALA A 53 11.41 8.03 -11.61
CA ALA A 53 12.56 7.53 -12.39
C ALA A 53 12.40 6.04 -12.72
N ILE A 54 11.76 5.26 -11.85
CA ILE A 54 11.48 3.82 -12.04
C ILE A 54 10.70 3.59 -13.35
N VAL A 55 9.66 4.39 -13.61
CA VAL A 55 8.85 4.26 -14.84
C VAL A 55 9.73 4.45 -16.08
N THR A 56 10.53 5.51 -16.09
CA THR A 56 11.44 5.80 -17.22
C THR A 56 12.50 4.72 -17.40
N ALA A 57 13.12 4.26 -16.32
CA ALA A 57 14.13 3.21 -16.34
C ALA A 57 13.56 1.90 -16.89
N MET A 58 12.35 1.53 -16.48
CA MET A 58 11.69 0.32 -16.93
C MET A 58 11.33 0.39 -18.42
N ILE A 59 10.66 1.47 -18.86
CA ILE A 59 10.22 1.62 -20.27
C ILE A 59 11.41 1.74 -21.22
N SER A 60 12.52 2.37 -20.81
CA SER A 60 13.73 2.46 -21.62
C SER A 60 14.57 1.19 -21.66
N GLY A 61 14.22 0.16 -20.88
CA GLY A 61 15.02 -1.08 -20.74
C GLY A 61 16.31 -0.87 -19.94
N GLY A 62 16.39 0.17 -19.13
CA GLY A 62 17.49 0.43 -18.20
C GLY A 62 17.53 -0.50 -17.00
N VAL A 63 16.43 -1.18 -16.71
CA VAL A 63 16.29 -2.20 -15.67
C VAL A 63 15.42 -3.36 -16.19
N ASP A 64 15.63 -4.56 -15.64
CA ASP A 64 14.93 -5.78 -16.06
C ASP A 64 13.57 -5.93 -15.38
N ALA A 65 13.43 -5.40 -14.18
CA ALA A 65 12.19 -5.45 -13.38
C ALA A 65 12.12 -4.24 -12.44
N CYS A 66 10.93 -4.01 -11.87
CA CYS A 66 10.77 -2.96 -10.88
C CYS A 66 9.72 -3.28 -9.82
N ALA A 67 9.92 -2.69 -8.64
CA ALA A 67 8.92 -2.55 -7.61
C ALA A 67 8.44 -1.09 -7.58
N THR A 68 7.15 -0.87 -7.74
CA THR A 68 6.52 0.45 -7.65
C THR A 68 5.02 0.28 -7.37
N TRP A 69 4.29 1.36 -7.29
CA TRP A 69 2.85 1.36 -7.00
C TRP A 69 2.05 2.07 -8.09
N SER A 70 0.73 1.90 -8.07
CA SER A 70 -0.19 2.61 -8.97
C SER A 70 -0.16 4.13 -8.71
N PRO A 71 -0.21 4.98 -9.75
CA PRO A 71 -0.46 4.65 -11.16
C PRO A 71 0.78 4.23 -11.97
N ASN A 72 1.99 4.23 -11.40
CA ASN A 72 3.23 3.93 -12.14
C ASN A 72 3.21 2.52 -12.76
N THR A 73 2.69 1.52 -12.01
CA THR A 73 2.54 0.16 -12.52
C THR A 73 1.65 0.10 -13.75
N LEU A 74 0.55 0.84 -13.76
CA LEU A 74 -0.37 0.90 -14.91
C LEU A 74 0.31 1.52 -16.12
N ALA A 75 1.05 2.62 -15.93
CA ALA A 75 1.78 3.28 -17.01
C ALA A 75 2.84 2.36 -17.65
N ILE A 76 3.53 1.54 -16.85
CA ILE A 76 4.50 0.56 -17.36
C ILE A 76 3.79 -0.54 -18.16
N LEU A 77 2.72 -1.11 -17.62
CA LEU A 77 1.96 -2.20 -18.26
C LEU A 77 1.33 -1.75 -19.58
N GLU A 78 0.89 -0.48 -19.68
CA GLU A 78 0.30 0.08 -20.88
C GLU A 78 1.34 0.37 -21.97
N GLN A 79 2.53 0.87 -21.58
CA GLN A 79 3.54 1.38 -22.51
C GLN A 79 4.60 0.35 -22.91
N MET A 80 4.69 -0.78 -22.20
CA MET A 80 5.74 -1.77 -22.42
C MET A 80 5.14 -3.16 -22.66
N GLU A 81 5.17 -3.61 -23.91
CA GLU A 81 4.73 -4.95 -24.28
C GLU A 81 5.60 -6.05 -23.64
N GLY A 82 4.99 -7.19 -23.33
CA GLY A 82 5.69 -8.36 -22.78
C GLY A 82 6.01 -8.25 -21.29
N THR A 83 5.53 -7.22 -20.61
CA THR A 83 5.66 -7.11 -19.15
C THR A 83 4.72 -8.09 -18.42
N THR A 84 5.15 -8.53 -17.23
CA THR A 84 4.39 -9.44 -16.37
C THR A 84 4.25 -8.85 -14.97
N LYS A 85 3.04 -8.85 -14.40
CA LYS A 85 2.82 -8.59 -12.97
C LYS A 85 3.26 -9.84 -12.20
N LEU A 86 4.37 -9.77 -11.50
CA LEU A 86 4.96 -10.88 -10.74
C LEU A 86 4.31 -11.09 -9.38
N SER A 87 3.98 -9.99 -8.70
CA SER A 87 3.36 -9.98 -7.38
C SER A 87 2.75 -8.62 -7.07
N ASP A 88 1.91 -8.59 -6.05
CA ASP A 88 1.38 -7.38 -5.42
C ASP A 88 1.19 -7.62 -3.90
N ASN A 89 0.72 -6.61 -3.17
CA ASN A 89 0.47 -6.74 -1.73
C ASN A 89 -0.57 -7.82 -1.41
N MET A 90 -1.55 -8.05 -2.30
CA MET A 90 -2.54 -9.10 -2.11
C MET A 90 -1.96 -10.50 -2.22
N THR A 91 -0.84 -10.67 -2.95
CA THR A 91 -0.08 -11.93 -3.03
C THR A 91 0.44 -12.37 -1.65
N PHE A 92 0.70 -11.43 -0.75
CA PHE A 92 1.27 -11.66 0.58
C PHE A 92 0.33 -11.29 1.73
N ALA A 93 -0.97 -11.11 1.45
CA ALA A 93 -1.95 -10.63 2.43
C ALA A 93 -2.09 -11.52 3.68
N ASP A 94 -1.71 -12.81 3.60
CA ASP A 94 -1.74 -13.74 4.72
C ASP A 94 -0.55 -13.56 5.70
N THR A 95 0.53 -12.91 5.26
CA THR A 95 1.79 -12.82 6.03
C THR A 95 2.27 -11.40 6.27
N THR A 96 1.83 -10.46 5.46
CA THR A 96 2.24 -9.05 5.58
C THR A 96 1.04 -8.14 5.46
N ILE A 97 1.13 -6.97 6.10
CA ILE A 97 0.11 -5.94 6.02
C ILE A 97 0.75 -4.60 5.68
N SER A 98 0.08 -3.85 4.82
CA SER A 98 0.41 -2.46 4.50
C SER A 98 -0.84 -1.62 4.68
N LEU A 99 -0.92 -0.89 5.79
CA LEU A 99 -2.08 -0.09 6.13
C LEU A 99 -1.99 1.29 5.49
N ALA A 100 -3.09 1.73 4.88
CA ALA A 100 -3.30 3.13 4.55
C ALA A 100 -3.97 3.82 5.75
N SER A 101 -3.31 4.81 6.34
CA SER A 101 -3.77 5.48 7.54
C SER A 101 -3.78 7.00 7.37
N TRP A 102 -4.76 7.64 7.97
CA TRP A 102 -4.79 9.10 8.10
C TRP A 102 -4.00 9.52 9.34
N ILE A 103 -3.20 10.56 9.21
CA ILE A 103 -2.38 11.05 10.32
C ILE A 103 -2.80 12.46 10.71
N ALA A 104 -2.71 12.76 12.00
CA ALA A 104 -2.92 14.09 12.54
C ALA A 104 -1.88 14.38 13.65
N THR A 105 -1.51 15.63 13.84
CA THR A 105 -0.63 15.98 14.95
C THR A 105 -1.39 15.91 16.28
N PRO A 106 -0.74 15.55 17.40
CA PRO A 106 -1.36 15.55 18.72
C PRO A 106 -2.01 16.90 19.05
N LYS A 107 -1.31 17.99 18.76
CA LYS A 107 -1.83 19.36 18.96
C LYS A 107 -3.14 19.60 18.20
N TYR A 108 -3.24 19.13 16.94
CA TYR A 108 -4.47 19.30 16.17
C TYR A 108 -5.63 18.55 16.82
N LEU A 109 -5.39 17.32 17.28
CA LEU A 109 -6.39 16.50 17.93
C LEU A 109 -6.87 17.09 19.26
N GLU A 110 -5.96 17.67 20.05
CA GLU A 110 -6.31 18.37 21.30
C GLU A 110 -7.21 19.59 21.05
N GLU A 111 -6.90 20.38 20.03
CA GLU A 111 -7.62 21.63 19.72
C GLU A 111 -8.89 21.42 18.88
N ASN A 112 -8.99 20.30 18.11
CA ASN A 112 -10.02 20.11 17.08
C ASN A 112 -10.62 18.69 17.08
N ARG A 113 -10.72 18.03 18.24
CA ARG A 113 -11.18 16.64 18.32
C ARG A 113 -12.53 16.42 17.66
N ASP A 114 -13.48 17.35 17.83
CA ASP A 114 -14.81 17.26 17.24
C ASP A 114 -14.77 17.27 15.70
N VAL A 115 -13.86 18.05 15.13
CA VAL A 115 -13.62 18.10 13.67
C VAL A 115 -13.02 16.78 13.20
N ALA A 116 -12.03 16.24 13.90
CA ALA A 116 -11.38 14.97 13.58
C ALA A 116 -12.39 13.81 13.60
N VAL A 117 -13.23 13.74 14.64
CA VAL A 117 -14.29 12.71 14.74
C VAL A 117 -15.28 12.81 13.56
N ARG A 118 -15.73 14.02 13.22
CA ARG A 118 -16.64 14.23 12.08
C ARG A 118 -15.98 13.88 10.75
N PHE A 119 -14.70 14.17 10.59
CA PHE A 119 -13.93 13.81 9.42
C PHE A 119 -13.83 12.28 9.27
N VAL A 120 -13.39 11.57 10.32
CA VAL A 120 -13.28 10.10 10.29
C VAL A 120 -14.65 9.44 10.09
N ARG A 121 -15.72 9.98 10.69
CA ARG A 121 -17.09 9.52 10.45
C ARG A 121 -17.51 9.67 8.98
N ALA A 122 -17.14 10.80 8.35
CA ALA A 122 -17.39 11.00 6.92
C ALA A 122 -16.62 10.01 6.05
N LEU A 123 -15.37 9.70 6.42
CA LEU A 123 -14.58 8.66 5.75
C LEU A 123 -15.23 7.28 5.87
N PHE A 124 -15.65 6.88 7.08
CA PHE A 124 -16.32 5.60 7.30
C PHE A 124 -17.58 5.47 6.45
N LYS A 125 -18.40 6.52 6.40
CA LYS A 125 -19.60 6.54 5.52
C LYS A 125 -19.22 6.44 4.04
N ALA A 126 -18.15 7.10 3.61
CA ALA A 126 -17.68 7.01 2.23
C ALA A 126 -17.15 5.61 1.89
N MET A 127 -16.45 4.95 2.84
CA MET A 127 -16.00 3.56 2.69
C MET A 127 -17.18 2.59 2.56
N ASP A 128 -18.21 2.74 3.39
CA ASP A 128 -19.45 1.96 3.28
C ASP A 128 -20.14 2.21 1.93
N TYR A 129 -20.26 3.48 1.54
CA TYR A 129 -20.86 3.86 0.25
C TYR A 129 -20.13 3.23 -0.95
N ALA A 130 -18.81 3.24 -0.94
CA ALA A 130 -18.01 2.61 -1.98
C ALA A 130 -18.28 1.09 -2.05
N ALA A 131 -18.32 0.42 -0.91
CA ALA A 131 -18.54 -1.03 -0.81
C ALA A 131 -19.96 -1.45 -1.23
N ASP A 132 -20.95 -0.56 -1.15
CA ASP A 132 -22.32 -0.80 -1.62
C ASP A 132 -22.46 -0.79 -3.16
N GLY A 133 -21.35 -0.88 -3.89
CA GLY A 133 -21.35 -1.03 -5.35
C GLY A 133 -21.17 0.30 -6.11
N ASN A 134 -20.81 1.38 -5.43
CA ASN A 134 -20.65 2.71 -6.04
C ASN A 134 -19.23 3.02 -6.52
N TYR A 135 -18.43 1.98 -6.84
CA TYR A 135 -17.04 2.16 -7.29
C TYR A 135 -16.89 2.98 -8.56
N GLU A 136 -17.85 2.93 -9.48
CA GLU A 136 -17.84 3.71 -10.72
C GLU A 136 -17.93 5.22 -10.42
N GLU A 137 -18.86 5.60 -9.54
CA GLU A 137 -19.00 7.00 -9.13
C GLU A 137 -17.77 7.48 -8.34
N ILE A 138 -17.26 6.67 -7.42
CA ILE A 138 -16.04 6.98 -6.66
C ILE A 138 -14.85 7.15 -7.62
N ALA A 139 -14.68 6.24 -8.58
CA ALA A 139 -13.61 6.36 -9.58
C ALA A 139 -13.71 7.64 -10.40
N GLN A 140 -14.92 8.04 -10.80
CA GLN A 140 -15.15 9.30 -11.52
C GLN A 140 -14.79 10.52 -10.64
N LEU A 141 -15.23 10.53 -9.37
CA LEU A 141 -14.90 11.61 -8.43
C LEU A 141 -13.39 11.74 -8.20
N VAL A 142 -12.70 10.60 -8.03
CA VAL A 142 -11.24 10.57 -7.87
C VAL A 142 -10.53 11.03 -9.14
N ALA A 143 -10.94 10.54 -10.31
CA ALA A 143 -10.39 10.94 -11.60
C ALA A 143 -10.51 12.46 -11.82
N ASP A 144 -11.70 13.02 -11.55
CA ASP A 144 -11.97 14.46 -11.66
C ASP A 144 -11.11 15.29 -10.70
N GLN A 145 -10.91 14.81 -9.47
CA GLN A 145 -10.16 15.51 -8.45
C GLN A 145 -8.64 15.44 -8.70
N THR A 146 -8.14 14.28 -9.11
CA THR A 146 -6.70 14.05 -9.30
C THR A 146 -6.22 14.39 -10.72
N LYS A 147 -7.16 14.63 -11.65
CA LYS A 147 -6.88 14.82 -13.08
C LYS A 147 -6.22 13.59 -13.72
N THR A 148 -6.58 12.43 -13.21
CA THR A 148 -6.15 11.13 -13.73
C THR A 148 -7.25 10.54 -14.62
N ASP A 149 -6.88 9.68 -15.57
CA ASP A 149 -7.82 8.97 -16.40
C ASP A 149 -8.77 8.08 -15.60
N TYR A 150 -10.06 8.07 -15.95
CA TYR A 150 -11.09 7.29 -15.25
C TYR A 150 -10.79 5.77 -15.25
N ASP A 151 -10.43 5.21 -16.42
CA ASP A 151 -10.19 3.77 -16.54
C ASP A 151 -8.99 3.34 -15.70
N SER A 152 -7.95 4.18 -15.64
CA SER A 152 -6.79 3.99 -14.76
C SER A 152 -7.19 3.97 -13.29
N VAL A 153 -8.03 4.90 -12.83
CA VAL A 153 -8.53 4.93 -11.45
C VAL A 153 -9.40 3.71 -11.16
N TYR A 154 -10.35 3.41 -12.04
CA TYR A 154 -11.27 2.30 -11.84
C TYR A 154 -10.57 0.94 -11.80
N SER A 155 -9.51 0.75 -12.57
CA SER A 155 -8.72 -0.48 -12.57
C SER A 155 -8.04 -0.77 -11.22
N GLN A 156 -7.74 0.27 -10.43
CA GLN A 156 -7.07 0.16 -9.13
C GLN A 156 -7.99 -0.36 -8.00
N ARG A 157 -9.29 -0.52 -8.23
CA ARG A 157 -10.22 -1.02 -7.21
C ARG A 157 -9.88 -2.41 -6.64
N GLY A 158 -9.07 -3.18 -7.37
CA GLY A 158 -8.58 -4.50 -6.95
C GLY A 158 -7.19 -4.49 -6.30
N ASP A 159 -6.55 -3.33 -6.15
CA ASP A 159 -5.17 -3.23 -5.65
C ASP A 159 -5.05 -3.40 -4.13
N ALA A 160 -6.18 -3.36 -3.41
CA ALA A 160 -6.22 -3.49 -1.96
C ALA A 160 -7.50 -4.19 -1.48
N ASN A 161 -7.48 -4.65 -0.24
CA ASN A 161 -8.67 -5.03 0.50
C ASN A 161 -9.28 -3.77 1.13
N TRP A 162 -10.28 -3.21 0.46
CA TRP A 162 -10.96 -1.98 0.89
C TRP A 162 -11.93 -2.29 2.03
N LEU A 163 -11.52 -1.96 3.27
CA LEU A 163 -12.38 -2.14 4.43
C LEU A 163 -13.58 -1.18 4.38
N THR A 164 -14.72 -1.62 4.89
CA THR A 164 -15.86 -0.73 5.14
C THR A 164 -15.67 0.05 6.44
N GLY A 165 -16.34 1.18 6.59
CA GLY A 165 -16.35 1.94 7.85
C GLY A 165 -16.92 1.12 9.00
N LYS A 166 -17.95 0.31 8.73
CA LYS A 166 -18.52 -0.63 9.71
C LYS A 166 -17.52 -1.68 10.15
N ALA A 167 -16.80 -2.31 9.19
CA ALA A 167 -15.78 -3.31 9.51
C ALA A 167 -14.64 -2.72 10.37
N VAL A 168 -14.24 -1.47 10.09
CA VAL A 168 -13.25 -0.78 10.92
C VAL A 168 -13.79 -0.51 12.32
N ALA A 169 -15.02 -0.01 12.46
CA ALA A 169 -15.64 0.27 13.75
C ALA A 169 -15.81 -1.01 14.60
N GLU A 170 -16.26 -2.11 14.00
CA GLU A 170 -16.35 -3.43 14.62
C GLU A 170 -14.97 -3.95 15.03
N GLY A 171 -13.97 -3.84 14.13
CA GLY A 171 -12.61 -4.26 14.36
C GLY A 171 -11.87 -3.47 15.44
N VAL A 172 -12.26 -2.21 15.68
CA VAL A 172 -11.79 -1.46 16.87
C VAL A 172 -12.36 -2.05 18.15
N ALA A 173 -13.64 -2.45 18.14
CA ALA A 173 -14.30 -2.98 19.32
C ALA A 173 -13.82 -4.39 19.71
N ASP A 174 -13.48 -5.24 18.74
CA ASP A 174 -13.04 -6.63 18.97
C ASP A 174 -11.51 -6.81 18.99
N GLY A 175 -10.72 -5.74 18.75
CA GLY A 175 -9.26 -5.75 18.74
C GLY A 175 -8.62 -6.11 17.39
N THR A 176 -9.39 -6.39 16.36
CA THR A 176 -8.87 -6.72 15.01
C THR A 176 -8.03 -5.58 14.43
N VAL A 177 -8.48 -4.34 14.57
CA VAL A 177 -7.75 -3.15 14.07
C VAL A 177 -6.44 -2.97 14.83
N GLU A 178 -6.42 -3.13 16.14
CA GLU A 178 -5.19 -3.12 16.93
C GLU A 178 -4.23 -4.24 16.49
N GLY A 179 -4.77 -5.42 16.18
CA GLY A 179 -4.00 -6.54 15.61
C GLY A 179 -3.33 -6.20 14.28
N TYR A 180 -3.99 -5.46 13.40
CA TYR A 180 -3.40 -5.00 12.13
C TYR A 180 -2.20 -4.08 12.35
N TYR A 181 -2.29 -3.11 13.24
CA TYR A 181 -1.18 -2.22 13.58
C TYR A 181 -0.04 -2.94 14.28
N THR A 182 -0.36 -3.91 15.14
CA THR A 182 0.63 -4.77 15.79
C THR A 182 1.40 -5.60 14.76
N LEU A 183 0.71 -6.21 13.78
CA LEU A 183 1.34 -6.95 12.69
C LEU A 183 2.21 -6.04 11.83
N GLN A 184 1.72 -4.85 11.48
CA GLN A 184 2.52 -3.88 10.72
C GLN A 184 3.80 -3.49 11.45
N GLN A 185 3.71 -3.22 12.77
CA GLN A 185 4.88 -2.91 13.59
C GLN A 185 5.87 -4.08 13.63
N GLN A 186 5.37 -5.33 13.72
CA GLN A 186 6.22 -6.52 13.66
C GLN A 186 6.91 -6.65 12.29
N ASN A 187 6.18 -6.44 11.19
CA ASN A 187 6.78 -6.48 9.85
C ASN A 187 7.89 -5.41 9.69
N LEU A 188 7.70 -4.21 10.24
CA LEU A 188 8.72 -3.16 10.24
C LEU A 188 9.96 -3.54 11.08
N LEU A 189 9.75 -4.19 12.21
CA LEU A 189 10.84 -4.71 13.06
C LEU A 189 11.60 -5.83 12.33
N ASP A 190 10.90 -6.79 11.74
CA ASP A 190 11.51 -7.93 11.03
C ASP A 190 12.30 -7.49 9.80
N SER A 191 11.85 -6.44 9.13
CA SER A 191 12.56 -5.84 7.99
C SER A 191 13.75 -4.95 8.39
N GLY A 192 13.89 -4.64 9.69
CA GLY A 192 14.91 -3.73 10.21
C GLY A 192 14.62 -2.25 9.95
N ALA A 193 13.39 -1.90 9.53
CA ALA A 193 12.97 -0.51 9.34
C ALA A 193 12.79 0.23 10.67
N ILE A 194 12.50 -0.50 11.74
CA ILE A 194 12.52 -0.02 13.13
C ILE A 194 13.33 -0.97 14.01
N THR A 195 13.78 -0.47 15.16
CA THR A 195 14.48 -1.25 16.19
C THR A 195 13.53 -1.72 17.29
N GLN A 196 13.95 -2.69 18.09
CA GLN A 196 13.17 -3.15 19.24
C GLN A 196 12.88 -2.03 20.26
N GLU A 197 13.75 -1.02 20.37
CA GLU A 197 13.57 0.12 21.27
C GLU A 197 12.47 1.10 20.78
N GLU A 198 12.17 1.08 19.49
CA GLU A 198 11.12 1.91 18.86
C GLU A 198 9.74 1.24 18.87
N VAL A 199 9.67 -0.03 19.24
CA VAL A 199 8.39 -0.74 19.41
C VAL A 199 7.64 -0.16 20.60
N CYS A 200 6.39 0.28 20.37
CA CYS A 200 5.55 0.88 21.41
C CYS A 200 4.10 0.35 21.30
N PRO A 201 3.28 0.49 22.36
CA PRO A 201 1.87 0.13 22.31
C PRO A 201 1.14 0.84 21.17
N VAL A 202 0.23 0.16 20.50
CA VAL A 202 -0.57 0.72 19.40
C VAL A 202 -1.32 1.98 19.85
N SER A 203 -1.80 2.02 21.08
CA SER A 203 -2.48 3.18 21.67
C SER A 203 -1.64 4.46 21.73
N ASP A 204 -0.31 4.37 21.59
CA ASP A 204 0.57 5.52 21.67
C ASP A 204 0.62 6.30 20.33
N TYR A 205 0.20 5.66 19.23
CA TYR A 205 0.20 6.27 17.90
C TYR A 205 -1.11 6.09 17.11
N VAL A 206 -2.06 5.29 17.60
CA VAL A 206 -3.38 5.12 16.99
C VAL A 206 -4.49 5.55 17.96
N ASP A 207 -5.28 6.53 17.59
CA ASP A 207 -6.43 6.98 18.40
C ASP A 207 -7.66 6.08 18.17
N LEU A 208 -7.63 4.88 18.77
CA LEU A 208 -8.74 3.92 18.71
C LEU A 208 -10.03 4.48 19.33
N ALA A 209 -9.91 5.37 20.33
CA ALA A 209 -11.06 6.01 20.95
C ALA A 209 -11.79 6.96 19.98
N LEU A 210 -11.02 7.72 19.19
CA LEU A 210 -11.58 8.56 18.13
C LEU A 210 -12.29 7.72 17.06
N MET A 211 -11.68 6.59 16.66
CA MET A 211 -12.29 5.66 15.69
C MET A 211 -13.61 5.07 16.23
N THR A 212 -13.65 4.70 17.52
CA THR A 212 -14.88 4.25 18.19
C THR A 212 -15.96 5.33 18.17
N GLU A 213 -15.60 6.58 18.53
CA GLU A 213 -16.54 7.71 18.54
C GLU A 213 -17.06 8.03 17.12
N ALA A 214 -16.18 7.95 16.12
CA ALA A 214 -16.53 8.15 14.72
C ALA A 214 -17.43 7.03 14.17
N GLY A 215 -17.23 5.79 14.60
CA GLY A 215 -18.00 4.62 14.16
C GLY A 215 -19.46 4.58 14.62
N ASN A 216 -19.84 5.42 15.58
CA ASN A 216 -21.23 5.57 16.03
C ASN A 216 -22.02 6.49 15.09
N TYR A 217 -22.50 5.99 13.92
CA TYR A 217 -23.29 6.74 12.93
C TYR A 217 -24.43 5.94 12.31
#